data_9570243dc8227ad764662f6d882bcbc8
#
_entry.id   9570243dc8227ad764662f6d882bcbc8
#
_cell.length_a   1.000
_cell.length_b   1.000
_cell.length_c   1.000
_cell.angle_alpha   90.00
_cell.angle_beta   90.00
_cell.angle_gamma   90.00
#
_symmetry.space_group_name_H-M   'P 1'
#
loop_
_entity.id
_entity.type
_entity.pdbx_description
1 polymer ?
#
loop_
_entity_poly.entity_id
_entity_poly.type
_entity_poly.pdbx_seq_one_letter_code
_entity_poly.pdbx_strand_id
1 'polypeptide(L)'
;MALPTDGVESGFVPHFRKSKFTDPWEPLYSRLDDSQIRLGVVLHDVHCNSRGLVHGAFLAAIADNAIGLCCGHVLKQKGFEYGGLVTTNLSIDYVGMAKVGQWISTDIEVVKTGKTLCVANCIISSSKGPIARANATFQVV
;
A
#
# COMPACT_ATOMS: atom_id res chain seq x y z
N MET A 1 12.06 17.84 21.99
CA MET A 1 12.28 18.23 20.58
C MET A 1 11.31 17.46 19.71
N ALA A 2 10.54 18.17 18.90
CA ALA A 2 9.64 17.53 17.96
C ALA A 2 10.43 16.74 16.90
N LEU A 3 9.98 15.53 16.55
CA LEU A 3 10.57 14.77 15.46
C LEU A 3 10.28 15.48 14.13
N PRO A 4 11.22 15.44 13.16
CA PRO A 4 10.97 16.00 11.85
C PRO A 4 9.75 15.29 11.23
N THR A 5 8.83 16.07 10.70
CA THR A 5 7.67 15.54 9.99
C THR A 5 7.96 15.61 8.49
N ASP A 6 7.91 14.47 7.84
CA ASP A 6 7.98 14.43 6.39
C ASP A 6 6.68 14.98 5.82
N GLY A 7 6.76 15.67 4.69
CA GLY A 7 5.59 16.10 3.95
C GLY A 7 5.07 15.00 3.03
N VAL A 8 3.88 15.23 2.47
CA VAL A 8 3.33 14.39 1.41
C VAL A 8 4.22 14.50 0.17
N GLU A 9 4.63 13.36 -0.38
CA GLU A 9 5.46 13.34 -1.58
C GLU A 9 4.73 13.99 -2.76
N SER A 10 5.49 14.68 -3.62
CA SER A 10 4.95 15.37 -4.78
C SER A 10 4.15 14.42 -5.69
N GLY A 11 3.00 14.90 -6.17
CA GLY A 11 2.13 14.14 -7.07
C GLY A 11 1.10 13.25 -6.36
N PHE A 12 1.27 13.01 -5.05
CA PHE A 12 0.24 12.30 -4.28
C PHE A 12 -0.92 13.24 -3.95
N VAL A 13 -2.13 12.72 -4.09
CA VAL A 13 -3.39 13.42 -3.79
C VAL A 13 -4.21 12.57 -2.82
N PRO A 14 -5.22 13.13 -2.15
CA PRO A 14 -6.08 12.33 -1.27
C PRO A 14 -6.60 11.10 -1.99
N HIS A 15 -6.51 9.93 -1.34
CA HIS A 15 -6.88 8.66 -1.96
C HIS A 15 -8.37 8.61 -2.26
N PHE A 16 -8.70 8.14 -3.46
CA PHE A 16 -10.06 8.17 -4.01
C PHE A 16 -11.01 7.12 -3.40
N ARG A 17 -10.45 6.02 -2.88
CA ARG A 17 -11.27 4.91 -2.36
C ARG A 17 -11.34 4.95 -0.84
N LYS A 18 -12.55 4.97 -0.33
CA LYS A 18 -12.82 4.99 1.11
C LYS A 18 -13.47 3.68 1.54
N SER A 19 -13.17 3.24 2.74
CA SER A 19 -13.83 2.10 3.37
C SER A 19 -13.82 2.29 4.88
N LYS A 20 -14.75 1.64 5.57
CA LYS A 20 -14.77 1.68 7.03
C LYS A 20 -13.51 1.08 7.65
N PHE A 21 -12.90 0.11 6.95
CA PHE A 21 -11.64 -0.49 7.39
C PHE A 21 -10.49 0.50 7.37
N THR A 22 -10.40 1.34 6.33
CA THR A 22 -9.30 2.30 6.18
C THR A 22 -9.60 3.67 6.79
N ASP A 23 -10.86 4.00 7.08
CA ASP A 23 -11.26 5.30 7.62
C ASP A 23 -10.44 5.74 8.85
N PRO A 24 -10.16 4.85 9.85
CA PRO A 24 -9.36 5.24 11.01
C PRO A 24 -7.93 5.69 10.68
N TRP A 25 -7.42 5.32 9.50
CA TRP A 25 -6.03 5.60 9.10
C TRP A 25 -5.90 6.80 8.17
N GLU A 26 -7.03 7.42 7.80
CA GLU A 26 -7.01 8.62 6.96
C GLU A 26 -6.31 9.80 7.66
N PRO A 27 -5.63 10.71 6.93
CA PRO A 27 -5.62 10.79 5.47
C PRO A 27 -4.64 9.83 4.81
N LEU A 28 -5.12 9.10 3.83
CA LEU A 28 -4.31 8.29 2.93
C LEU A 28 -4.21 9.02 1.59
N TYR A 29 -3.10 8.82 0.89
CA TYR A 29 -2.83 9.48 -0.39
C TYR A 29 -2.52 8.44 -1.45
N SER A 30 -2.74 8.82 -2.70
CA SER A 30 -2.38 7.96 -3.82
C SER A 30 -1.83 8.77 -4.99
N ARG A 31 -1.05 8.09 -5.82
CA ARG A 31 -0.55 8.63 -7.08
C ARG A 31 -0.63 7.54 -8.13
N LEU A 32 -1.23 7.88 -9.27
CA LEU A 32 -1.28 6.99 -10.42
C LEU A 32 0.00 7.17 -11.22
N ASP A 33 0.81 6.12 -11.25
CA ASP A 33 2.02 6.03 -12.09
C ASP A 33 1.75 4.94 -13.12
N ASP A 34 2.02 5.19 -14.40
CA ASP A 34 1.87 4.26 -15.53
C ASP A 34 0.97 3.04 -15.27
N SER A 35 1.54 1.96 -14.73
CA SER A 35 0.85 0.69 -14.49
C SER A 35 0.57 0.42 -13.01
N GLN A 36 0.76 1.40 -12.12
CA GLN A 36 0.52 1.19 -10.68
C GLN A 36 -0.20 2.37 -10.04
N ILE A 37 -0.94 2.04 -8.98
CA ILE A 37 -1.48 3.01 -8.04
C ILE A 37 -0.64 2.92 -6.77
N ARG A 38 0.13 3.96 -6.48
CA ARG A 38 0.93 4.02 -5.26
C ARG A 38 0.09 4.59 -4.13
N LEU A 39 0.19 3.99 -2.97
CA LEU A 39 -0.39 4.52 -1.73
C LEU A 39 0.70 5.14 -0.87
N GLY A 40 0.35 6.21 -0.18
CA GLY A 40 1.27 6.85 0.74
C GLY A 40 0.54 7.43 1.95
N VAL A 41 1.28 7.60 3.03
CA VAL A 41 0.75 8.13 4.27
C VAL A 41 1.85 8.80 5.09
N VAL A 42 1.53 9.92 5.73
CA VAL A 42 2.36 10.46 6.81
C VAL A 42 1.95 9.73 8.09
N LEU A 43 2.89 9.07 8.73
CA LEU A 43 2.58 8.26 9.90
C LEU A 43 2.15 9.11 11.10
N HIS A 44 1.02 8.75 11.69
CA HIS A 44 0.50 9.30 12.93
C HIS A 44 0.36 8.19 13.97
N ASP A 45 0.00 8.56 15.20
CA ASP A 45 -0.15 7.59 16.29
C ASP A 45 -1.05 6.41 15.93
N VAL A 46 -2.11 6.66 15.15
CA VAL A 46 -3.07 5.63 14.73
C VAL A 46 -2.44 4.52 13.88
N HIS A 47 -1.30 4.79 13.27
CA HIS A 47 -0.58 3.83 12.42
C HIS A 47 0.52 3.09 13.19
N CYS A 48 0.77 3.47 14.44
CA CYS A 48 1.98 3.09 15.15
C CYS A 48 1.67 2.31 16.43
N ASN A 49 2.69 1.61 16.90
CA ASN A 49 2.65 0.96 18.22
C ASN A 49 2.92 1.98 19.34
N SER A 50 2.90 1.52 20.59
CA SER A 50 3.12 2.36 21.76
C SER A 50 4.49 3.04 21.82
N ARG A 51 5.45 2.58 21.01
CA ARG A 51 6.80 3.17 20.93
C ARG A 51 6.92 4.19 19.79
N GLY A 52 5.81 4.51 19.12
CA GLY A 52 5.82 5.44 17.98
C GLY A 52 6.42 4.88 16.70
N LEU A 53 6.57 3.56 16.60
CA LEU A 53 7.04 2.88 15.41
C LEU A 53 5.84 2.35 14.61
N VAL A 54 5.92 2.41 13.28
CA VAL A 54 4.85 1.92 12.43
C VAL A 54 4.52 0.45 12.76
N HIS A 55 3.24 0.18 12.91
CA HIS A 55 2.77 -1.16 13.26
C HIS A 55 2.88 -2.10 12.06
N GLY A 56 3.43 -3.30 12.28
CA GLY A 56 3.53 -4.30 11.21
C GLY A 56 2.20 -4.67 10.59
N ALA A 57 1.12 -4.71 11.39
CA ALA A 57 -0.23 -4.97 10.90
C ALA A 57 -0.71 -3.87 9.94
N PHE A 58 -0.37 -2.61 10.20
CA PHE A 58 -0.69 -1.51 9.30
C PHE A 58 0.04 -1.66 7.96
N LEU A 59 1.32 -2.01 8.01
CA LEU A 59 2.10 -2.24 6.78
C LEU A 59 1.51 -3.40 5.97
N ALA A 60 1.08 -4.46 6.62
CA ALA A 60 0.42 -5.58 5.95
C ALA A 60 -0.89 -5.14 5.27
N ALA A 61 -1.70 -4.34 5.95
CA ALA A 61 -2.94 -3.82 5.40
C ALA A 61 -2.70 -2.91 4.19
N ILE A 62 -1.71 -2.03 4.26
CA ILE A 62 -1.36 -1.14 3.16
C ILE A 62 -0.82 -1.92 1.96
N ALA A 63 0.02 -2.93 2.19
CA ALA A 63 0.53 -3.79 1.12
C ALA A 63 -0.61 -4.54 0.40
N ASP A 64 -1.49 -5.16 1.17
CA ASP A 64 -2.66 -5.87 0.63
C ASP A 64 -3.51 -4.94 -0.23
N ASN A 65 -3.82 -3.77 0.30
CA ASN A 65 -4.67 -2.79 -0.36
C ASN A 65 -4.03 -2.27 -1.65
N ALA A 66 -2.75 -1.90 -1.60
CA ALA A 66 -2.02 -1.38 -2.76
C ALA A 66 -1.89 -2.44 -3.87
N ILE A 67 -1.57 -3.68 -3.49
CA ILE A 67 -1.46 -4.77 -4.47
C ILE A 67 -2.81 -5.02 -5.14
N GLY A 68 -3.88 -5.11 -4.37
CA GLY A 68 -5.22 -5.31 -4.91
C GLY A 68 -5.65 -4.20 -5.88
N LEU A 69 -5.39 -2.95 -5.52
CA LEU A 69 -5.69 -1.80 -6.40
C LEU A 69 -4.91 -1.87 -7.70
N CYS A 70 -3.62 -2.21 -7.65
CA CYS A 70 -2.79 -2.30 -8.85
C CYS A 70 -3.20 -3.45 -9.76
N CYS A 71 -3.48 -4.62 -9.20
CA CYS A 71 -3.99 -5.76 -9.96
C CYS A 71 -5.30 -5.41 -10.66
N GLY A 72 -6.23 -4.78 -9.95
CA GLY A 72 -7.50 -4.35 -10.52
C GLY A 72 -7.32 -3.32 -11.62
N HIS A 73 -6.41 -2.38 -11.42
CA HIS A 73 -6.09 -1.36 -12.43
C HIS A 73 -5.57 -2.00 -13.73
N VAL A 74 -4.62 -2.94 -13.62
CA VAL A 74 -4.06 -3.62 -14.78
C VAL A 74 -5.10 -4.48 -15.49
N LEU A 75 -5.96 -5.18 -14.74
CA LEU A 75 -7.05 -5.95 -15.35
C LEU A 75 -7.98 -5.06 -16.17
N LYS A 76 -8.35 -3.90 -15.65
CA LYS A 76 -9.18 -2.94 -16.39
C LYS A 76 -8.49 -2.43 -17.64
N GLN A 77 -7.21 -2.12 -17.55
CA GLN A 77 -6.43 -1.68 -18.73
C GLN A 77 -6.38 -2.74 -19.81
N LYS A 78 -6.39 -4.02 -19.45
CA LYS A 78 -6.42 -5.15 -20.38
C LYS A 78 -7.82 -5.48 -20.91
N GLY A 79 -8.85 -4.77 -20.42
CA GLY A 79 -10.23 -4.99 -20.84
C GLY A 79 -10.91 -6.18 -20.18
N PHE A 80 -10.36 -6.72 -19.10
CA PHE A 80 -11.02 -7.79 -18.35
C PHE A 80 -12.15 -7.23 -17.49
N GLU A 81 -13.31 -7.88 -17.58
CA GLU A 81 -14.41 -7.65 -16.66
C GLU A 81 -14.31 -8.64 -15.50
N TYR A 82 -14.50 -8.15 -14.28
CA TYR A 82 -14.45 -8.98 -13.08
C TYR A 82 -15.29 -8.36 -11.98
N GLY A 83 -15.80 -9.20 -11.06
CA GLY A 83 -16.61 -8.75 -9.95
C GLY A 83 -15.80 -8.20 -8.79
N GLY A 84 -14.61 -8.75 -8.56
CA GLY A 84 -13.73 -8.32 -7.50
C GLY A 84 -12.47 -9.15 -7.40
N LEU A 85 -11.64 -8.80 -6.45
CA LEU A 85 -10.39 -9.51 -6.14
C LEU A 85 -10.41 -9.93 -4.67
N VAL A 86 -10.03 -11.17 -4.41
CA VAL A 86 -9.98 -11.73 -3.06
C VAL A 86 -8.55 -12.16 -2.77
N THR A 87 -7.98 -11.66 -1.68
CA THR A 87 -6.64 -12.05 -1.23
C THR A 87 -6.63 -13.53 -0.86
N THR A 88 -5.81 -14.33 -1.52
CA THR A 88 -5.62 -15.75 -1.19
C THR A 88 -4.32 -16.01 -0.48
N ASN A 89 -3.33 -15.14 -0.65
CA ASN A 89 -2.07 -15.22 0.07
C ASN A 89 -1.47 -13.84 0.19
N LEU A 90 -0.88 -13.55 1.35
CA LEU A 90 -0.10 -12.36 1.60
C LEU A 90 1.08 -12.77 2.47
N SER A 91 2.30 -12.54 1.97
CA SER A 91 3.53 -12.71 2.72
C SER A 91 4.23 -11.38 2.84
N ILE A 92 4.76 -11.09 4.03
CA ILE A 92 5.45 -9.82 4.27
C ILE A 92 6.70 -10.05 5.13
N ASP A 93 7.79 -9.38 4.74
CA ASP A 93 9.03 -9.31 5.51
C ASP A 93 9.23 -7.87 5.97
N TYR A 94 9.51 -7.70 7.24
CA TYR A 94 9.79 -6.38 7.83
C TYR A 94 11.31 -6.19 7.89
N VAL A 95 11.80 -5.25 7.11
CA VAL A 95 13.25 -5.07 6.91
C VAL A 95 13.79 -3.76 7.44
N GLY A 96 12.91 -2.89 7.92
CA GLY A 96 13.27 -1.60 8.48
C GLY A 96 12.18 -1.05 9.38
N MET A 97 12.37 0.17 9.85
CA MET A 97 11.45 0.85 10.76
C MET A 97 11.13 2.26 10.26
N ALA A 98 9.94 2.72 10.57
CA ALA A 98 9.55 4.12 10.38
C ALA A 98 8.82 4.61 11.62
N LYS A 99 8.84 5.91 11.85
CA LYS A 99 8.33 6.56 13.06
C LYS A 99 7.19 7.50 12.72
N VAL A 100 6.43 7.85 13.77
CA VAL A 100 5.47 8.96 13.70
C VAL A 100 6.12 10.17 13.02
N GLY A 101 5.41 10.79 12.09
CA GLY A 101 5.85 11.95 11.33
C GLY A 101 6.56 11.66 10.02
N GLN A 102 6.98 10.42 9.79
CA GLN A 102 7.64 10.06 8.53
C GLN A 102 6.61 9.70 7.44
N TRP A 103 6.97 10.01 6.21
CA TRP A 103 6.23 9.59 5.01
C TRP A 103 6.67 8.19 4.62
N ILE A 104 5.70 7.34 4.32
CA ILE A 104 5.94 6.03 3.71
C ILE A 104 5.06 5.89 2.46
N SER A 105 5.55 5.12 1.50
CA SER A 105 4.78 4.85 0.28
C SER A 105 5.08 3.47 -0.26
N THR A 106 4.14 2.96 -1.06
CA THR A 106 4.25 1.66 -1.72
C THR A 106 4.80 1.79 -3.12
N ASP A 107 5.52 0.75 -3.56
CA ASP A 107 5.95 0.58 -4.93
C ASP A 107 5.59 -0.85 -5.34
N ILE A 108 4.80 -1.01 -6.39
CA ILE A 108 4.18 -2.28 -6.76
C ILE A 108 4.70 -2.74 -8.11
N GLU A 109 5.11 -4.01 -8.16
CA GLU A 109 5.39 -4.70 -9.41
C GLU A 109 4.33 -5.77 -9.62
N VAL A 110 3.45 -5.57 -10.60
CA VAL A 110 2.47 -6.59 -10.96
C VAL A 110 3.17 -7.63 -11.81
N VAL A 111 3.29 -8.85 -11.28
CA VAL A 111 4.02 -9.95 -11.93
C VAL A 111 3.14 -10.65 -12.96
N LYS A 112 1.87 -10.87 -12.63
CA LYS A 112 0.93 -11.57 -13.50
C LYS A 112 -0.49 -11.13 -13.21
N THR A 113 -1.25 -10.90 -14.27
CA THR A 113 -2.70 -10.75 -14.20
C THR A 113 -3.34 -11.70 -15.20
N GLY A 114 -4.39 -12.39 -14.78
CA GLY A 114 -5.13 -13.31 -15.63
C GLY A 114 -6.58 -13.36 -15.23
N LYS A 115 -7.34 -14.25 -15.88
CA LYS A 115 -8.78 -14.39 -15.64
C LYS A 115 -9.11 -14.94 -14.27
N THR A 116 -8.18 -15.69 -13.64
CA THR A 116 -8.43 -16.35 -12.36
C THR A 116 -7.51 -15.88 -11.26
N LEU A 117 -6.32 -15.38 -11.59
CA LEU A 117 -5.26 -15.14 -10.62
C LEU A 117 -4.46 -13.89 -10.97
N CYS A 118 -4.14 -13.11 -9.94
CA CYS A 118 -3.19 -12.00 -10.02
C CYS A 118 -2.12 -12.17 -8.96
N VAL A 119 -0.88 -11.88 -9.33
CA VAL A 119 0.28 -11.96 -8.44
C VAL A 119 1.08 -10.66 -8.54
N ALA A 120 1.46 -10.09 -7.41
CA ALA A 120 2.27 -8.89 -7.40
C ALA A 120 3.18 -8.81 -6.18
N ASN A 121 4.23 -8.02 -6.33
CA ASN A 121 5.19 -7.70 -5.28
C ASN A 121 5.02 -6.24 -4.85
N CYS A 122 5.41 -5.95 -3.62
CA CYS A 122 5.33 -4.61 -3.05
C CYS A 122 6.57 -4.33 -2.22
N ILE A 123 7.15 -3.14 -2.40
CA ILE A 123 8.11 -2.57 -1.47
C ILE A 123 7.46 -1.36 -0.81
N ILE A 124 7.53 -1.28 0.52
CA ILE A 124 7.13 -0.09 1.26
C ILE A 124 8.39 0.58 1.75
N SER A 125 8.54 1.86 1.46
CA SER A 125 9.74 2.61 1.81
C SER A 125 9.42 3.90 2.54
N SER A 126 10.33 4.31 3.42
CA SER A 126 10.41 5.67 3.95
C SER A 126 11.50 6.43 3.19
N SER A 127 11.72 7.70 3.56
CA SER A 127 12.84 8.49 3.01
C SER A 127 14.22 7.87 3.27
N LYS A 128 14.31 6.97 4.24
CA LYS A 128 15.56 6.29 4.61
C LYS A 128 15.76 4.94 3.91
N GLY A 129 14.80 4.50 3.13
CA GLY A 129 14.88 3.25 2.38
C GLY A 129 13.74 2.28 2.69
N PRO A 130 13.84 1.03 2.20
CA PRO A 130 12.80 0.02 2.39
C PRO A 130 12.57 -0.32 3.86
N ILE A 131 11.31 -0.47 4.23
CA ILE A 131 10.90 -0.89 5.58
C ILE A 131 10.15 -2.22 5.56
N ALA A 132 9.56 -2.58 4.42
CA ALA A 132 8.88 -3.87 4.26
C ALA A 132 8.89 -4.29 2.79
N ARG A 133 8.87 -5.59 2.57
CA ARG A 133 8.57 -6.14 1.25
C ARG A 133 7.45 -7.17 1.39
N ALA A 134 6.57 -7.20 0.41
CA ALA A 134 5.45 -8.12 0.42
C ALA A 134 5.23 -8.72 -0.95
N ASN A 135 4.59 -9.87 -0.97
CA ASN A 135 4.01 -10.42 -2.18
C ASN A 135 2.62 -10.94 -1.85
N ALA A 136 1.75 -10.89 -2.82
CA ALA A 136 0.39 -11.36 -2.64
C ALA A 136 -0.15 -12.00 -3.90
N THR A 137 -1.08 -12.92 -3.69
CA THR A 137 -1.87 -13.56 -4.71
C THR A 137 -3.33 -13.24 -4.47
N PHE A 138 -4.02 -12.84 -5.52
CA PHE A 138 -5.45 -12.54 -5.50
C PHE A 138 -6.19 -13.46 -6.45
N GLN A 139 -7.33 -13.96 -6.02
CA GLN A 139 -8.24 -14.66 -6.89
C GLN A 139 -9.21 -13.65 -7.51
N VAL A 140 -9.41 -13.78 -8.81
CA VAL A 140 -10.37 -12.97 -9.56
C VAL A 140 -11.75 -13.63 -9.45
N VAL A 141 -12.73 -12.88 -8.99
CA VAL A 141 -14.11 -13.35 -8.81
C VAL A 141 -15.12 -12.55 -9.60
#